data_0d71e7ce9d5a4dc9eeaa3a04e714415d
#
_entry.id   0d71e7ce9d5a4dc9eeaa3a04e714415d
#
_cell.length_a   1.000
_cell.length_b   1.000
_cell.length_c   1.000
_cell.angle_alpha   90.00
_cell.angle_beta   90.00
_cell.angle_gamma   90.00
#
_symmetry.space_group_name_H-M   'P 1'
#
loop_
_entity.id
_entity.type
_entity.pdbx_description
1 polymer ?
#
loop_
_entity_poly.entity_id
_entity_poly.type
_entity_poly.pdbx_seq_one_letter_code
_entity_poly.pdbx_strand_id
1 'polypeptide(L)'
;MPNTKPGVNFDKDGNCNACRNMKIKEKINWSDRDKQLRNLISDIKKNKKNKDDYDCLVPISNGGKDSWFQAYTLSKKYNCKVLWVNLSAHLPTKEGISNINHMIEDLNIDVIKITVKPSV
;
A
#
# COMPACT_ATOMS: atom_id res chain seq x y z
N MET A 1 20.93 -5.68 -14.53
CA MET A 1 20.22 -4.50 -15.10
C MET A 1 21.16 -3.78 -16.04
N PRO A 2 20.72 -3.20 -17.18
CA PRO A 2 21.60 -2.43 -18.05
C PRO A 2 21.99 -1.10 -17.38
N ASN A 3 23.20 -0.63 -17.64
CA ASN A 3 23.72 0.64 -17.13
C ASN A 3 23.06 1.88 -17.78
N THR A 4 22.33 1.66 -18.86
CA THR A 4 21.59 2.73 -19.58
C THR A 4 20.28 3.12 -18.90
N LYS A 5 19.82 2.36 -17.90
CA LYS A 5 18.58 2.69 -17.18
C LYS A 5 18.82 3.83 -16.19
N PRO A 6 18.05 4.94 -16.24
CA PRO A 6 18.19 6.05 -15.30
C PRO A 6 18.13 5.58 -13.83
N GLY A 7 19.03 6.11 -12.99
CA GLY A 7 19.08 5.77 -11.55
C GLY A 7 19.75 4.44 -11.22
N VAL A 8 20.30 3.71 -12.19
CA VAL A 8 21.09 2.49 -11.93
C VAL A 8 22.55 2.85 -11.71
N ASN A 9 23.07 2.47 -10.54
CA ASN A 9 24.48 2.63 -10.16
C ASN A 9 25.11 1.29 -9.88
N PHE A 10 26.36 1.12 -10.29
CA PHE A 10 27.16 -0.08 -10.02
C PHE A 10 28.25 0.23 -8.99
N ASP A 11 28.53 -0.71 -8.11
CA ASP A 11 29.69 -0.67 -7.22
C ASP A 11 30.96 -1.19 -7.91
N LYS A 12 32.07 -1.23 -7.17
CA LYS A 12 33.37 -1.70 -7.68
C LYS A 12 33.35 -3.17 -8.10
N ASP A 13 32.43 -3.95 -7.54
CA ASP A 13 32.26 -5.38 -7.79
C ASP A 13 31.23 -5.65 -8.90
N GLY A 14 30.73 -4.61 -9.56
CA GLY A 14 29.76 -4.74 -10.64
C GLY A 14 28.32 -5.03 -10.17
N ASN A 15 28.02 -4.91 -8.86
CA ASN A 15 26.65 -5.06 -8.37
C ASN A 15 25.85 -3.77 -8.55
N CYS A 16 24.68 -3.85 -9.17
CA CYS A 16 23.80 -2.70 -9.27
C CYS A 16 23.12 -2.40 -7.91
N ASN A 17 22.64 -1.16 -7.76
CA ASN A 17 21.93 -0.73 -6.55
C ASN A 17 20.71 -1.61 -6.22
N ALA A 18 20.03 -2.20 -7.20
CA ALA A 18 18.93 -3.13 -6.96
C ALA A 18 19.43 -4.43 -6.29
N CYS A 19 20.56 -5.00 -6.74
CA CYS A 19 21.17 -6.16 -6.12
C CYS A 19 21.65 -5.86 -4.68
N ARG A 20 22.25 -4.67 -4.47
CA ARG A 20 22.64 -4.24 -3.12
C ARG A 20 21.44 -4.09 -2.19
N ASN A 21 20.34 -3.52 -2.68
CA ASN A 21 19.10 -3.40 -1.91
C ASN A 21 18.49 -4.77 -1.55
N MET A 22 18.61 -5.77 -2.44
CA MET A 22 18.19 -7.14 -2.12
C MET A 22 18.97 -7.69 -0.91
N LYS A 23 20.31 -7.57 -0.93
CA LYS A 23 21.16 -8.00 0.21
C LYS A 23 20.80 -7.27 1.52
N ILE A 24 20.39 -6.00 1.45
CA ILE A 24 19.92 -5.25 2.63
C ILE A 24 18.59 -5.82 3.13
N LYS A 25 17.66 -6.16 2.21
CA LYS A 25 16.36 -6.74 2.57
C LYS A 25 16.49 -8.11 3.26
N GLU A 26 17.47 -8.92 2.89
CA GLU A 26 17.77 -10.22 3.53
C GLU A 26 18.16 -10.06 5.01
N LYS A 27 18.72 -8.91 5.40
CA LYS A 27 19.13 -8.60 6.79
C LYS A 27 17.99 -8.04 7.64
N ILE A 28 16.83 -7.77 7.07
CA ILE A 28 15.69 -7.22 7.81
C ILE A 28 15.09 -8.30 8.70
N ASN A 29 15.00 -8.04 9.99
CA ASN A 29 14.24 -8.88 10.91
C ASN A 29 12.74 -8.59 10.76
N TRP A 30 12.07 -9.37 9.92
CA TRP A 30 10.65 -9.21 9.64
C TRP A 30 9.76 -9.47 10.85
N SER A 31 10.20 -10.33 11.79
CA SER A 31 9.48 -10.56 13.04
C SER A 31 9.43 -9.29 13.90
N ASP A 32 10.54 -8.58 14.00
CA ASP A 32 10.58 -7.32 14.74
C ASP A 32 9.76 -6.22 14.04
N ARG A 33 9.76 -6.20 12.70
CA ARG A 33 8.90 -5.29 11.94
C ARG A 33 7.41 -5.56 12.17
N ASP A 34 7.01 -6.83 12.22
CA ASP A 34 5.62 -7.21 12.54
C ASP A 34 5.24 -6.76 13.96
N LYS A 35 6.13 -6.94 14.95
CA LYS A 35 5.91 -6.45 16.32
C LYS A 35 5.76 -4.93 16.39
N GLN A 36 6.63 -4.19 15.69
CA GLN A 36 6.55 -2.73 15.62
C GLN A 36 5.20 -2.27 15.03
N LEU A 37 4.74 -2.92 13.94
CA LEU A 37 3.45 -2.61 13.33
C LEU A 37 2.27 -2.93 14.28
N ARG A 38 2.32 -4.07 14.98
CA ARG A 38 1.29 -4.43 15.98
C ARG A 38 1.21 -3.41 17.12
N ASN A 39 2.35 -2.98 17.62
CA ASN A 39 2.40 -1.97 18.67
C ASN A 39 1.81 -0.65 18.18
N LEU A 40 2.19 -0.17 17.00
CA LEU A 40 1.63 1.03 16.40
C LEU A 40 0.10 0.95 16.24
N ILE A 41 -0.40 -0.17 15.72
CA ILE A 41 -1.85 -0.37 15.56
C ILE A 41 -2.55 -0.40 16.93
N SER A 42 -1.95 -1.05 17.93
CA SER A 42 -2.49 -1.08 19.29
C SER A 42 -2.59 0.33 19.87
N ASP A 43 -1.56 1.16 19.69
CA ASP A 43 -1.53 2.52 20.18
C ASP A 43 -2.57 3.41 19.45
N ILE A 44 -2.72 3.25 18.13
CA ILE A 44 -3.77 3.93 17.38
C ILE A 44 -5.15 3.59 17.94
N LYS A 45 -5.43 2.29 18.14
CA LYS A 45 -6.73 1.82 18.65
C LYS A 45 -7.02 2.30 20.07
N LYS A 46 -6.01 2.40 20.94
CA LYS A 46 -6.15 2.92 22.31
C LYS A 46 -6.42 4.41 22.36
N ASN A 47 -5.82 5.17 21.44
CA ASN A 47 -5.89 6.64 21.44
C ASN A 47 -7.02 7.20 20.57
N LYS A 48 -7.89 6.35 20.01
CA LYS A 48 -9.07 6.78 19.27
C LYS A 48 -10.03 7.59 20.13
N LYS A 49 -10.54 8.69 19.59
CA LYS A 49 -11.61 9.48 20.24
C LYS A 49 -12.93 8.72 20.23
N ASN A 50 -13.28 8.10 19.09
CA ASN A 50 -14.46 7.27 18.93
C ASN A 50 -14.07 5.88 18.47
N LYS A 51 -14.75 4.85 18.99
CA LYS A 51 -14.50 3.45 18.58
C LYS A 51 -14.79 3.22 17.09
N ASP A 52 -15.69 4.03 16.53
CA ASP A 52 -16.10 3.92 15.12
C ASP A 52 -15.19 4.65 14.13
N ASP A 53 -14.19 5.39 14.61
CA ASP A 53 -13.21 6.03 13.73
C ASP A 53 -12.40 4.98 12.96
N TYR A 54 -11.86 5.37 11.80
CA TYR A 54 -10.93 4.50 11.07
C TYR A 54 -9.59 4.38 11.79
N ASP A 55 -8.96 3.21 11.69
CA ASP A 55 -7.62 2.97 12.23
C ASP A 55 -6.54 3.49 11.28
N CYS A 56 -6.80 3.41 9.99
CA CYS A 56 -5.84 3.83 8.97
C CYS A 56 -6.53 4.16 7.64
N LEU A 57 -5.79 4.88 6.81
CA LEU A 57 -6.13 5.19 5.44
C LEU A 57 -5.16 4.46 4.51
N VAL A 58 -5.70 3.82 3.46
CA VAL A 58 -4.91 3.21 2.39
C VAL A 58 -5.21 3.92 1.07
N PRO A 59 -4.23 4.58 0.45
CA PRO A 59 -4.40 5.18 -0.86
C PRO A 59 -4.44 4.10 -1.93
N ILE A 60 -5.40 4.20 -2.84
CA ILE A 60 -5.47 3.35 -4.04
C ILE A 60 -5.56 4.17 -5.30
N SER A 61 -5.01 3.66 -6.40
CA SER A 61 -5.18 4.29 -7.72
C SER A 61 -6.06 3.42 -8.62
N ASN A 62 -5.49 2.53 -9.38
CA ASN A 62 -6.18 1.77 -10.43
C ASN A 62 -6.41 0.28 -10.07
N GLY A 63 -6.65 -0.03 -8.80
CA GLY A 63 -6.90 -1.42 -8.38
C GLY A 63 -5.66 -2.33 -8.48
N GLY A 64 -4.48 -1.77 -8.21
CA GLY A 64 -3.23 -2.52 -8.24
C GLY A 64 -3.07 -3.45 -7.04
N LYS A 65 -2.31 -4.54 -7.24
CA LYS A 65 -2.04 -5.58 -6.24
C LYS A 65 -1.49 -5.08 -4.91
N ASP A 66 -0.68 -4.00 -4.94
CA ASP A 66 -0.01 -3.50 -3.73
C ASP A 66 -0.99 -2.83 -2.77
N SER A 67 -1.92 -2.04 -3.29
CA SER A 67 -2.99 -1.41 -2.49
C SER A 67 -3.95 -2.46 -1.93
N TRP A 68 -4.30 -3.47 -2.74
CA TRP A 68 -5.11 -4.59 -2.27
C TRP A 68 -4.42 -5.34 -1.14
N PHE A 69 -3.14 -5.70 -1.31
CA PHE A 69 -2.36 -6.39 -0.30
C PHE A 69 -2.28 -5.61 1.01
N GLN A 70 -2.09 -4.29 0.93
CA GLN A 70 -2.06 -3.42 2.11
C GLN A 70 -3.41 -3.43 2.84
N ALA A 71 -4.51 -3.20 2.13
CA ALA A 71 -5.83 -3.16 2.72
C ALA A 71 -6.26 -4.53 3.27
N TYR A 72 -6.01 -5.61 2.52
CA TYR A 72 -6.25 -6.98 2.97
C TYR A 72 -5.48 -7.28 4.26
N THR A 73 -4.18 -6.98 4.29
CA THR A 73 -3.34 -7.24 5.45
C THR A 73 -3.80 -6.46 6.67
N LEU A 74 -4.10 -5.16 6.51
CA LEU A 74 -4.55 -4.31 7.61
C LEU A 74 -5.94 -4.73 8.11
N SER A 75 -6.88 -5.02 7.23
CA SER A 75 -8.24 -5.40 7.62
C SER A 75 -8.32 -6.83 8.15
N LYS A 76 -7.78 -7.82 7.44
CA LYS A 76 -7.94 -9.24 7.80
C LYS A 76 -6.90 -9.74 8.80
N LYS A 77 -5.62 -9.38 8.65
CA LYS A 77 -4.55 -9.84 9.56
C LYS A 77 -4.48 -9.04 10.85
N TYR A 78 -4.66 -7.71 10.77
CA TYR A 78 -4.54 -6.82 11.92
C TYR A 78 -5.88 -6.29 12.45
N ASN A 79 -6.99 -6.70 11.83
CA ASN A 79 -8.34 -6.30 12.22
C ASN A 79 -8.49 -4.77 12.38
N CYS A 80 -7.94 -4.03 11.41
CA CYS A 80 -8.07 -2.58 11.35
C CYS A 80 -9.35 -2.18 10.60
N LYS A 81 -10.01 -1.12 11.08
CA LYS A 81 -11.04 -0.43 10.30
C LYS A 81 -10.34 0.48 9.29
N VAL A 82 -10.30 0.05 8.05
CA VAL A 82 -9.57 0.70 6.96
C VAL A 82 -10.50 1.62 6.18
N LEU A 83 -10.04 2.84 5.88
CA LEU A 83 -10.64 3.72 4.88
C LEU A 83 -9.80 3.67 3.61
N TRP A 84 -10.40 3.32 2.48
CA TRP A 84 -9.76 3.49 1.18
C TRP A 84 -10.00 4.89 0.62
N VAL A 85 -8.93 5.48 0.09
CA VAL A 85 -9.03 6.73 -0.66
C VAL A 85 -8.54 6.49 -2.09
N ASN A 86 -9.46 6.51 -3.03
CA ASN A 86 -9.19 6.32 -4.45
C ASN A 86 -9.01 7.67 -5.14
N LEU A 87 -7.81 7.92 -5.64
CA LEU A 87 -7.58 8.98 -6.61
C LEU A 87 -7.77 8.39 -8.01
N SER A 88 -8.91 8.71 -8.63
CA SER A 88 -9.26 8.20 -9.95
C SER A 88 -8.28 8.71 -11.00
N ALA A 89 -7.74 7.80 -11.82
CA ALA A 89 -6.96 8.18 -12.99
C ALA A 89 -7.84 8.91 -14.02
N HIS A 90 -7.23 9.79 -14.82
CA HIS A 90 -7.95 10.48 -15.88
C HIS A 90 -8.52 9.52 -16.94
N LEU A 91 -7.82 8.41 -17.20
CA LEU A 91 -8.21 7.36 -18.14
C LEU A 91 -8.13 6.00 -17.44
N PRO A 92 -9.14 5.65 -16.63
CA PRO A 92 -9.16 4.35 -15.97
C PRO A 92 -9.47 3.25 -16.99
N THR A 93 -8.82 2.09 -16.86
CA THR A 93 -9.17 0.91 -17.65
C THR A 93 -10.40 0.23 -17.07
N LYS A 94 -11.13 -0.53 -17.90
CA LYS A 94 -12.29 -1.33 -17.44
C LYS A 94 -11.88 -2.34 -16.38
N GLU A 95 -10.73 -2.98 -16.57
CA GLU A 95 -10.14 -3.95 -15.64
C GLU A 95 -9.80 -3.30 -14.30
N GLY A 96 -9.21 -2.10 -14.32
CA GLY A 96 -8.89 -1.35 -13.10
C GLY A 96 -10.14 -0.99 -12.29
N ILE A 97 -11.21 -0.56 -12.97
CA ILE A 97 -12.50 -0.28 -12.32
C ILE A 97 -13.10 -1.56 -11.73
N SER A 98 -13.12 -2.65 -12.51
CA SER A 98 -13.63 -3.95 -12.06
C SER A 98 -12.85 -4.47 -10.84
N ASN A 99 -11.52 -4.37 -10.87
CA ASN A 99 -10.67 -4.77 -9.76
C ASN A 99 -10.99 -3.99 -8.47
N ILE A 100 -11.17 -2.67 -8.57
CA ILE A 100 -11.53 -1.84 -7.42
C ILE A 100 -12.86 -2.29 -6.82
N ASN A 101 -13.88 -2.54 -7.65
CA ASN A 101 -15.19 -2.96 -7.18
C ASN A 101 -15.13 -4.32 -6.46
N HIS A 102 -14.47 -5.32 -7.07
CA HIS A 102 -14.25 -6.61 -6.41
C HIS A 102 -13.51 -6.48 -5.07
N MET A 103 -12.50 -5.63 -5.01
CA MET A 103 -11.76 -5.40 -3.76
C MET A 103 -12.64 -4.79 -2.67
N ILE A 104 -13.53 -3.86 -3.02
CA ILE A 104 -14.48 -3.25 -2.09
C ILE A 104 -15.43 -4.30 -1.53
N GLU A 105 -15.98 -5.14 -2.42
CA GLU A 105 -16.91 -6.22 -2.06
C GLU A 105 -16.22 -7.27 -1.17
N ASP A 106 -15.03 -7.75 -1.56
CA ASP A 106 -14.29 -8.79 -0.84
C ASP A 106 -13.84 -8.35 0.56
N LEU A 107 -13.42 -7.10 0.70
CA LEU A 107 -12.89 -6.59 1.96
C LEU A 107 -13.96 -5.91 2.83
N ASN A 108 -15.11 -5.59 2.25
CA ASN A 108 -16.21 -4.85 2.91
C ASN A 108 -15.68 -3.60 3.63
N ILE A 109 -15.01 -2.73 2.89
CA ILE A 109 -14.39 -1.51 3.42
C ILE A 109 -14.96 -0.26 2.76
N ASP A 110 -14.97 0.83 3.52
CA ASP A 110 -15.44 2.12 3.02
C ASP A 110 -14.43 2.75 2.06
N VAL A 111 -14.93 3.43 1.02
CA VAL A 111 -14.12 4.07 -0.01
C VAL A 111 -14.55 5.51 -0.26
N ILE A 112 -13.58 6.41 -0.23
CA ILE A 112 -13.74 7.78 -0.75
C ILE A 112 -13.12 7.83 -2.15
N LYS A 113 -13.90 8.23 -3.14
CA LYS A 113 -13.43 8.41 -4.52
C LYS A 113 -13.24 9.89 -4.82
N ILE A 114 -12.01 10.26 -5.19
CA ILE A 114 -11.64 11.62 -5.57
C ILE A 114 -11.36 11.62 -7.08
N THR A 115 -12.10 12.45 -7.80
CA THR A 115 -11.90 12.63 -9.24
C THR A 115 -11.44 14.07 -9.49
N VAL A 116 -10.31 14.22 -10.13
CA VAL A 116 -9.78 15.53 -10.52
C VAL A 116 -10.35 15.89 -11.88
N LYS A 117 -10.85 17.13 -12.02
CA LYS A 117 -11.31 17.63 -13.32
C LYS A 117 -10.13 17.64 -14.28
N PRO A 118 -10.25 17.04 -15.48
CA PRO A 118 -9.22 17.17 -16.50
C PRO A 118 -9.00 18.64 -16.83
N SER A 119 -7.76 19.12 -16.64
CA SER A 119 -7.38 20.42 -17.21
C SER A 119 -7.27 20.22 -18.71
N VAL A 120 -8.09 20.93 -19.48
CA VAL A 120 -7.99 21.05 -20.94
C VAL A 120 -6.78 21.92 -21.27
#